data_b8e9cddbf8a4dd8eb21ba7b1b3876764
#
_entry.id   b8e9cddbf8a4dd8eb21ba7b1b3876764
#
_cell.length_a   1.000
_cell.length_b   1.000
_cell.length_c   1.000
_cell.angle_alpha   90.00
_cell.angle_beta   90.00
_cell.angle_gamma   90.00
#
_symmetry.space_group_name_H-M   'P 1'
#
loop_
_entity.id
_entity.type
_entity.pdbx_description
1 polymer ?
#
loop_
_entity_poly.entity_id
_entity_poly.type
_entity_poly.pdbx_seq_one_letter_code
_entity_poly.pdbx_strand_id
1 'polypeptide(L)'
;MNIQQAIKAVIAKKNLNEDQMHDVMNSIMTGQTTDAQIGAFLVGLSMKGETIEEITASAKVMRSLATPVEISSSDYLVDTCGTGGDGLGLFNISTASAFVVAAAGGRVAKHGNRSISSKSGSADVLESAGVNLDLSPNFISQCVEKIGVGFMFAPAHHSAMKHAIGPRKELAVRTIFNVLGPLTNPAKAPNQVMGVYDQSLI
;
A
#
# COMPACT_ATOMS: atom_id res chain seq x y z
N MET A 1 8.79 -13.32 17.27
CA MET A 1 7.55 -13.42 18.11
C MET A 1 6.47 -14.15 17.32
N ASN A 2 5.69 -15.04 17.94
CA ASN A 2 4.57 -15.66 17.23
C ASN A 2 3.29 -14.81 17.32
N ILE A 3 2.31 -15.09 16.45
CA ILE A 3 1.06 -14.31 16.34
C ILE A 3 0.23 -14.29 17.63
N GLN A 4 0.20 -15.37 18.40
CA GLN A 4 -0.57 -15.44 19.65
C GLN A 4 0.04 -14.55 20.75
N GLN A 5 1.38 -14.49 20.80
CA GLN A 5 2.09 -13.58 21.72
C GLN A 5 1.85 -12.12 21.31
N ALA A 6 1.86 -11.83 20.00
CA ALA A 6 1.59 -10.49 19.48
C ALA A 6 0.15 -10.05 19.80
N ILE A 7 -0.85 -10.91 19.60
CA ILE A 7 -2.24 -10.64 19.96
C ILE A 7 -2.35 -10.28 21.46
N LYS A 8 -1.74 -11.08 22.34
CA LYS A 8 -1.73 -10.79 23.79
C LYS A 8 -1.06 -9.43 24.10
N ALA A 9 0.03 -9.09 23.40
CA ALA A 9 0.72 -7.84 23.58
C ALA A 9 -0.14 -6.64 23.20
N VAL A 10 -0.74 -6.66 21.99
CA VAL A 10 -1.56 -5.54 21.52
C VAL A 10 -2.85 -5.36 22.34
N ILE A 11 -3.48 -6.44 22.80
CA ILE A 11 -4.61 -6.40 23.74
C ILE A 11 -4.19 -5.72 25.06
N ALA A 12 -2.98 -6.00 25.54
CA ALA A 12 -2.41 -5.37 26.74
C ALA A 12 -1.87 -3.95 26.46
N LYS A 13 -2.13 -3.37 25.28
CA LYS A 13 -1.65 -2.06 24.82
C LYS A 13 -0.12 -1.91 24.84
N LYS A 14 0.60 -3.01 24.66
CA LYS A 14 2.06 -3.02 24.56
C LYS A 14 2.49 -2.86 23.11
N ASN A 15 3.45 -1.98 22.87
CA ASN A 15 4.05 -1.80 21.56
C ASN A 15 4.93 -3.00 21.21
N LEU A 16 4.98 -3.33 19.93
CA LEU A 16 5.91 -4.31 19.37
C LEU A 16 7.16 -3.56 18.88
N ASN A 17 8.34 -4.09 19.19
CA ASN A 17 9.56 -3.57 18.57
C ASN A 17 9.67 -4.02 17.10
N GLU A 18 10.67 -3.52 16.38
CA GLU A 18 10.87 -3.77 14.95
C GLU A 18 10.94 -5.27 14.62
N ASP A 19 11.75 -6.05 15.37
CA ASP A 19 11.91 -7.48 15.12
C ASP A 19 10.60 -8.26 15.36
N GLN A 20 9.90 -7.92 16.44
CA GLN A 20 8.63 -8.54 16.79
C GLN A 20 7.57 -8.29 15.71
N MET A 21 7.46 -7.04 15.26
CA MET A 21 6.49 -6.68 14.22
C MET A 21 6.87 -7.28 12.88
N HIS A 22 8.17 -7.33 12.55
CA HIS A 22 8.68 -8.01 11.37
C HIS A 22 8.26 -9.49 11.34
N ASP A 23 8.49 -10.24 12.42
CA ASP A 23 8.13 -11.65 12.52
C ASP A 23 6.63 -11.88 12.32
N VAL A 24 5.81 -11.05 12.98
CA VAL A 24 4.35 -11.13 12.89
C VAL A 24 3.87 -10.85 11.48
N MET A 25 4.31 -9.75 10.88
CA MET A 25 3.94 -9.39 9.51
C MET A 25 4.41 -10.44 8.52
N ASN A 26 5.61 -10.96 8.66
CA ASN A 26 6.10 -12.04 7.80
C ASN A 26 5.24 -13.29 7.92
N SER A 27 4.84 -13.69 9.13
CA SER A 27 3.95 -14.83 9.35
C SER A 27 2.58 -14.63 8.70
N ILE A 28 2.02 -13.43 8.77
CA ILE A 28 0.75 -13.08 8.12
C ILE A 28 0.92 -13.16 6.59
N MET A 29 1.93 -12.48 6.06
CA MET A 29 2.11 -12.33 4.63
C MET A 29 2.57 -13.62 3.93
N THR A 30 3.10 -14.60 4.67
CA THR A 30 3.46 -15.93 4.16
C THR A 30 2.40 -17.01 4.42
N GLY A 31 1.23 -16.62 4.98
CA GLY A 31 0.09 -17.53 5.20
C GLY A 31 0.28 -18.51 6.35
N GLN A 32 1.11 -18.19 7.33
CA GLN A 32 1.35 -19.03 8.52
C GLN A 32 0.37 -18.75 9.65
N THR A 33 -0.63 -17.89 9.42
CA THR A 33 -1.62 -17.47 10.40
C THR A 33 -3.03 -17.74 9.89
N THR A 34 -3.97 -17.97 10.78
CA THR A 34 -5.39 -18.13 10.43
C THR A 34 -6.08 -16.76 10.32
N ASP A 35 -7.21 -16.72 9.61
CA ASP A 35 -8.01 -15.49 9.43
C ASP A 35 -8.44 -14.90 10.77
N ALA A 36 -8.82 -15.76 11.74
CA ALA A 36 -9.17 -15.33 13.09
C ALA A 36 -8.00 -14.67 13.83
N GLN A 37 -6.77 -15.19 13.66
CA GLN A 37 -5.58 -14.61 14.26
C GLN A 37 -5.23 -13.27 13.60
N ILE A 38 -5.33 -13.17 12.28
CA ILE A 38 -5.12 -11.92 11.55
C ILE A 38 -6.13 -10.88 12.01
N GLY A 39 -7.42 -11.22 12.04
CA GLY A 39 -8.48 -10.33 12.51
C GLY A 39 -8.25 -9.81 13.93
N ALA A 40 -7.97 -10.72 14.86
CA ALA A 40 -7.70 -10.36 16.26
C ALA A 40 -6.48 -9.43 16.40
N PHE A 41 -5.41 -9.71 15.66
CA PHE A 41 -4.20 -8.87 15.67
C PHE A 41 -4.47 -7.48 15.09
N LEU A 42 -5.10 -7.39 13.93
CA LEU A 42 -5.38 -6.11 13.27
C LEU A 42 -6.30 -5.21 14.10
N VAL A 43 -7.35 -5.78 14.70
CA VAL A 43 -8.25 -5.03 15.58
C VAL A 43 -7.52 -4.60 16.85
N GLY A 44 -6.78 -5.50 17.51
CA GLY A 44 -6.02 -5.17 18.70
C GLY A 44 -4.96 -4.09 18.45
N LEU A 45 -4.27 -4.16 17.31
CA LEU A 45 -3.27 -3.17 16.90
C LEU A 45 -3.92 -1.79 16.65
N SER A 46 -5.04 -1.76 15.94
CA SER A 46 -5.80 -0.53 15.67
C SER A 46 -6.36 0.09 16.96
N MET A 47 -6.86 -0.72 17.91
CA MET A 47 -7.35 -0.23 19.21
C MET A 47 -6.23 0.29 20.12
N LYS A 48 -5.02 -0.23 19.97
CA LYS A 48 -3.83 0.27 20.66
C LYS A 48 -3.35 1.58 20.06
N GLY A 49 -3.45 1.72 18.75
CA GLY A 49 -2.76 2.70 17.93
C GLY A 49 -1.39 2.20 17.48
N GLU A 50 -1.11 2.28 16.19
CA GLU A 50 0.15 1.85 15.59
C GLU A 50 1.28 2.84 15.92
N THR A 51 2.46 2.34 16.22
CA THR A 51 3.67 3.18 16.36
C THR A 51 4.40 3.31 15.03
N ILE A 52 5.28 4.31 14.93
CA ILE A 52 6.15 4.51 13.76
C ILE A 52 7.00 3.27 13.49
N GLU A 53 7.53 2.65 14.55
CA GLU A 53 8.34 1.43 14.44
C GLU A 53 7.53 0.26 13.88
N GLU A 54 6.30 0.07 14.36
CA GLU A 54 5.41 -0.99 13.88
C GLU A 54 5.02 -0.77 12.40
N ILE A 55 4.71 0.47 12.01
CA ILE A 55 4.42 0.81 10.62
C ILE A 55 5.66 0.58 9.74
N THR A 56 6.83 1.03 10.20
CA THR A 56 8.09 0.91 9.45
C THR A 56 8.47 -0.54 9.23
N ALA A 57 8.42 -1.38 10.27
CA ALA A 57 8.70 -2.81 10.18
C ALA A 57 7.75 -3.51 9.20
N SER A 58 6.46 -3.19 9.29
CA SER A 58 5.44 -3.72 8.39
C SER A 58 5.68 -3.35 6.94
N ALA A 59 6.02 -2.08 6.68
CA ALA A 59 6.33 -1.61 5.33
C ALA A 59 7.58 -2.31 4.75
N LYS A 60 8.61 -2.54 5.58
CA LYS A 60 9.82 -3.29 5.16
C LYS A 60 9.49 -4.71 4.73
N VAL A 61 8.65 -5.43 5.48
CA VAL A 61 8.20 -6.78 5.11
C VAL A 61 7.42 -6.75 3.80
N MET A 62 6.46 -5.85 3.66
CA MET A 62 5.67 -5.76 2.42
C MET A 62 6.54 -5.42 1.20
N ARG A 63 7.51 -4.52 1.36
CA ARG A 63 8.47 -4.17 0.29
C ARG A 63 9.36 -5.35 -0.11
N SER A 64 9.82 -6.17 0.85
CA SER A 64 10.67 -7.33 0.56
C SER A 64 9.93 -8.43 -0.20
N LEU A 65 8.60 -8.53 -0.03
CA LEU A 65 7.73 -9.53 -0.68
C LEU A 65 7.07 -9.00 -1.96
N ALA A 66 7.22 -7.72 -2.28
CA ALA A 66 6.63 -7.14 -3.48
C ALA A 66 7.37 -7.58 -4.75
N THR A 67 6.63 -7.76 -5.85
CA THR A 67 7.20 -7.90 -7.19
C THR A 67 7.73 -6.54 -7.65
N PRO A 68 9.05 -6.35 -7.79
CA PRO A 68 9.62 -5.03 -8.09
C PRO A 68 9.37 -4.58 -9.52
N VAL A 69 9.40 -3.27 -9.72
CA VAL A 69 9.47 -2.62 -11.04
C VAL A 69 10.78 -1.84 -11.09
N GLU A 70 11.71 -2.30 -11.91
CA GLU A 70 13.02 -1.67 -12.03
C GLU A 70 12.93 -0.50 -13.03
N ILE A 71 13.27 0.70 -12.60
CA ILE A 71 13.35 1.92 -13.43
C ILE A 71 14.81 2.29 -13.60
N SER A 72 15.25 2.54 -14.84
CA SER A 72 16.65 2.73 -15.20
C SER A 72 17.31 3.97 -14.55
N SER A 73 16.54 5.00 -14.25
CA SER A 73 16.99 6.20 -13.55
C SER A 73 15.92 6.67 -12.56
N SER A 74 16.38 7.17 -11.43
CA SER A 74 15.51 7.79 -10.40
C SER A 74 15.30 9.29 -10.58
N ASP A 75 15.93 9.92 -11.59
CA ASP A 75 15.82 11.36 -11.82
C ASP A 75 14.37 11.76 -12.08
N TYR A 76 13.88 12.72 -11.30
CA TYR A 76 12.48 13.21 -11.35
C TYR A 76 11.41 12.11 -11.20
N LEU A 77 11.78 10.94 -10.66
CA LEU A 77 10.84 9.85 -10.41
C LEU A 77 10.04 10.12 -9.15
N VAL A 78 8.72 10.12 -9.26
CA VAL A 78 7.80 10.41 -8.15
C VAL A 78 6.65 9.39 -8.12
N ASP A 79 6.18 9.06 -6.92
CA ASP A 79 4.87 8.44 -6.71
C ASP A 79 3.86 9.49 -6.25
N THR A 80 2.68 9.46 -6.83
CA THR A 80 1.54 10.28 -6.41
C THR A 80 0.45 9.36 -5.87
N CYS A 81 0.25 9.33 -4.58
CA CYS A 81 -0.69 8.40 -3.96
C CYS A 81 -1.42 9.03 -2.77
N GLY A 82 -2.27 8.28 -2.14
CA GLY A 82 -2.94 8.66 -0.91
C GLY A 82 -3.36 7.43 -0.14
N THR A 83 -3.59 7.60 1.16
CA THR A 83 -4.13 6.54 2.03
C THR A 83 -5.57 6.17 1.67
N GLY A 84 -6.25 7.02 0.92
CA GLY A 84 -7.66 6.87 0.58
C GLY A 84 -8.58 7.04 1.80
N GLY A 85 -9.86 6.86 1.56
CA GLY A 85 -10.85 6.75 2.63
C GLY A 85 -11.15 8.05 3.39
N ASP A 86 -10.91 9.22 2.79
CA ASP A 86 -11.26 10.52 3.36
C ASP A 86 -12.78 10.80 3.42
N GLY A 87 -13.57 10.00 2.70
CA GLY A 87 -15.05 10.16 2.64
C GLY A 87 -15.52 11.38 1.88
N LEU A 88 -14.63 12.16 1.27
CA LEU A 88 -14.97 13.45 0.64
C LEU A 88 -15.59 13.29 -0.76
N GLY A 89 -15.48 12.12 -1.37
CA GLY A 89 -16.05 11.86 -2.70
C GLY A 89 -15.45 12.71 -3.82
N LEU A 90 -14.23 13.16 -3.66
CA LEU A 90 -13.49 13.94 -4.65
C LEU A 90 -13.12 13.10 -5.87
N PHE A 91 -12.79 13.76 -6.99
CA PHE A 91 -12.20 13.08 -8.13
C PHE A 91 -10.80 12.55 -7.79
N ASN A 92 -10.27 11.64 -8.61
CA ASN A 92 -8.99 10.97 -8.38
C ASN A 92 -7.80 11.93 -8.59
N ILE A 93 -7.59 12.85 -7.65
CA ILE A 93 -6.60 13.94 -7.72
C ILE A 93 -5.20 13.38 -8.02
N SER A 94 -4.76 12.36 -7.27
CA SER A 94 -3.44 11.77 -7.46
C SER A 94 -3.26 11.11 -8.84
N THR A 95 -4.34 10.58 -9.43
CA THR A 95 -4.31 10.02 -10.78
C THR A 95 -4.21 11.11 -11.83
N ALA A 96 -5.01 12.16 -11.71
CA ALA A 96 -4.96 13.31 -12.63
C ALA A 96 -3.60 14.01 -12.55
N SER A 97 -3.07 14.24 -11.34
CA SER A 97 -1.75 14.84 -11.12
C SER A 97 -0.62 14.04 -11.76
N ALA A 98 -0.72 12.69 -11.80
CA ALA A 98 0.29 11.86 -12.43
C ALA A 98 0.50 12.22 -13.92
N PHE A 99 -0.57 12.46 -14.66
CA PHE A 99 -0.50 12.86 -16.08
C PHE A 99 0.03 14.29 -16.24
N VAL A 100 -0.35 15.21 -15.35
CA VAL A 100 0.16 16.59 -15.38
C VAL A 100 1.67 16.63 -15.12
N VAL A 101 2.13 15.86 -14.13
CA VAL A 101 3.56 15.75 -13.81
C VAL A 101 4.34 15.15 -14.97
N ALA A 102 3.83 14.10 -15.61
CA ALA A 102 4.44 13.48 -16.78
C ALA A 102 4.50 14.48 -17.96
N ALA A 103 3.43 15.22 -18.22
CA ALA A 103 3.38 16.24 -19.26
C ALA A 103 4.37 17.42 -19.00
N ALA A 104 4.69 17.68 -17.74
CA ALA A 104 5.68 18.68 -17.35
C ALA A 104 7.13 18.16 -17.37
N GLY A 105 7.38 16.94 -17.84
CA GLY A 105 8.70 16.32 -17.95
C GLY A 105 9.15 15.52 -16.73
N GLY A 106 8.30 15.37 -15.71
CA GLY A 106 8.53 14.45 -14.61
C GLY A 106 8.26 13.00 -15.00
N ARG A 107 8.67 12.06 -14.15
CA ARG A 107 8.38 10.63 -14.32
C ARG A 107 7.59 10.11 -13.12
N VAL A 108 6.46 9.47 -13.39
CA VAL A 108 5.55 9.01 -12.36
C VAL A 108 5.47 7.48 -12.37
N ALA A 109 5.92 6.87 -11.30
CA ALA A 109 5.71 5.45 -11.00
C ALA A 109 4.55 5.34 -9.99
N LYS A 110 3.32 5.40 -10.50
CA LYS A 110 2.15 5.47 -9.65
C LYS A 110 1.75 4.10 -9.11
N HIS A 111 1.75 3.96 -7.80
CA HIS A 111 1.16 2.80 -7.12
C HIS A 111 -0.30 3.08 -6.74
N GLY A 112 -1.18 2.15 -7.03
CA GLY A 112 -2.60 2.36 -6.75
C GLY A 112 -3.45 1.10 -6.81
N ASN A 113 -4.71 1.25 -6.40
CA ASN A 113 -5.66 0.14 -6.31
C ASN A 113 -7.07 0.59 -6.74
N ARG A 114 -7.98 -0.38 -6.79
CA ARG A 114 -9.42 -0.12 -6.82
C ARG A 114 -9.87 0.48 -5.50
N SER A 115 -10.99 1.20 -5.54
CA SER A 115 -11.59 1.71 -4.31
C SER A 115 -12.16 0.57 -3.45
N ILE A 116 -12.03 0.71 -2.13
CA ILE A 116 -12.70 -0.14 -1.14
C ILE A 116 -13.90 0.60 -0.52
N SER A 117 -13.79 1.91 -0.35
CA SER A 117 -14.75 2.72 0.41
C SER A 117 -15.31 3.93 -0.35
N SER A 118 -14.68 4.35 -1.45
CA SER A 118 -15.15 5.44 -2.32
C SER A 118 -15.78 4.92 -3.61
N LYS A 119 -16.37 5.81 -4.40
CA LYS A 119 -17.03 5.45 -5.67
C LYS A 119 -16.07 4.95 -6.74
N SER A 120 -14.80 5.37 -6.70
CA SER A 120 -13.81 5.06 -7.73
C SER A 120 -12.39 5.23 -7.18
N GLY A 121 -11.56 4.20 -7.34
CA GLY A 121 -10.11 4.25 -7.10
C GLY A 121 -9.32 4.59 -8.36
N SER A 122 -8.01 4.71 -8.24
CA SER A 122 -7.13 5.01 -9.38
C SER A 122 -7.21 3.95 -10.48
N ALA A 123 -7.28 2.68 -10.10
CA ALA A 123 -7.41 1.58 -11.05
C ALA A 123 -8.75 1.62 -11.80
N ASP A 124 -9.84 1.94 -11.11
CA ASP A 124 -11.18 2.01 -11.71
C ASP A 124 -11.24 3.09 -12.80
N VAL A 125 -10.68 4.27 -12.55
CA VAL A 125 -10.62 5.37 -13.52
C VAL A 125 -9.77 4.99 -14.73
N LEU A 126 -8.59 4.43 -14.52
CA LEU A 126 -7.68 4.08 -15.60
C LEU A 126 -8.28 2.98 -16.49
N GLU A 127 -8.88 1.96 -15.90
CA GLU A 127 -9.57 0.89 -16.63
C GLU A 127 -10.74 1.44 -17.43
N SER A 128 -11.55 2.34 -16.86
CA SER A 128 -12.64 3.01 -17.57
C SER A 128 -12.14 3.88 -18.72
N ALA A 129 -10.92 4.39 -18.64
CA ALA A 129 -10.24 5.11 -19.72
C ALA A 129 -9.58 4.18 -20.76
N GLY A 130 -9.72 2.86 -20.63
CA GLY A 130 -9.17 1.87 -21.56
C GLY A 130 -7.72 1.46 -21.27
N VAL A 131 -7.16 1.83 -20.12
CA VAL A 131 -5.80 1.42 -19.73
C VAL A 131 -5.82 -0.05 -19.29
N ASN A 132 -4.93 -0.85 -19.87
CA ASN A 132 -4.71 -2.22 -19.40
C ASN A 132 -3.95 -2.20 -18.05
N LEU A 133 -4.55 -2.78 -17.02
CA LEU A 133 -3.95 -2.87 -15.68
C LEU A 133 -3.09 -4.12 -15.48
N ASP A 134 -3.21 -5.11 -16.36
CA ASP A 134 -2.48 -6.36 -16.29
C ASP A 134 -1.21 -6.30 -17.17
N LEU A 135 -0.28 -5.48 -16.75
CA LEU A 135 1.00 -5.28 -17.42
C LEU A 135 2.14 -5.94 -16.63
N SER A 136 3.11 -6.50 -17.33
CA SER A 136 4.33 -6.99 -16.70
C SER A 136 5.15 -5.83 -16.12
N PRO A 137 5.98 -6.08 -15.07
CA PRO A 137 6.85 -5.06 -14.51
C PRO A 137 7.73 -4.34 -15.55
N ASN A 138 8.23 -5.09 -16.54
CA ASN A 138 9.04 -4.53 -17.62
C ASN A 138 8.23 -3.57 -18.52
N PHE A 139 6.97 -3.87 -18.82
CA PHE A 139 6.11 -2.98 -19.58
C PHE A 139 5.79 -1.70 -18.81
N ILE A 140 5.54 -1.81 -17.49
CA ILE A 140 5.32 -0.65 -16.63
C ILE A 140 6.57 0.25 -16.61
N SER A 141 7.77 -0.35 -16.48
CA SER A 141 9.04 0.37 -16.58
C SER A 141 9.14 1.14 -17.90
N GLN A 142 8.86 0.49 -19.03
CA GLN A 142 8.88 1.14 -20.35
C GLN A 142 7.85 2.28 -20.45
N CYS A 143 6.68 2.17 -19.83
CA CYS A 143 5.71 3.28 -19.77
C CYS A 143 6.31 4.49 -19.04
N VAL A 144 6.89 4.27 -17.85
CA VAL A 144 7.54 5.36 -17.10
C VAL A 144 8.65 6.03 -17.92
N GLU A 145 9.46 5.23 -18.62
CA GLU A 145 10.60 5.74 -19.39
C GLU A 145 10.22 6.45 -20.69
N LYS A 146 9.20 5.94 -21.41
CA LYS A 146 8.86 6.44 -22.75
C LYS A 146 7.78 7.52 -22.74
N ILE A 147 6.79 7.42 -21.84
CA ILE A 147 5.65 8.33 -21.79
C ILE A 147 5.52 9.08 -20.46
N GLY A 148 6.49 8.90 -19.55
CA GLY A 148 6.57 9.62 -18.28
C GLY A 148 5.62 9.10 -17.19
N VAL A 149 4.75 8.12 -17.45
CA VAL A 149 3.83 7.59 -16.43
C VAL A 149 3.62 6.09 -16.59
N GLY A 150 3.74 5.36 -15.49
CA GLY A 150 3.41 3.92 -15.37
C GLY A 150 2.54 3.68 -14.16
N PHE A 151 1.58 2.78 -14.29
CA PHE A 151 0.66 2.41 -13.21
C PHE A 151 0.97 0.99 -12.70
N MET A 152 1.21 0.88 -11.40
CA MET A 152 1.44 -0.38 -10.71
C MET A 152 0.18 -0.75 -9.93
N PHE A 153 -0.56 -1.71 -10.46
CA PHE A 153 -1.78 -2.21 -9.82
C PHE A 153 -1.42 -3.06 -8.60
N ALA A 154 -1.78 -2.61 -7.40
CA ALA A 154 -1.35 -3.18 -6.13
C ALA A 154 -1.52 -4.71 -6.03
N PRO A 155 -2.66 -5.32 -6.44
CA PRO A 155 -2.82 -6.78 -6.41
C PRO A 155 -1.79 -7.56 -7.24
N ALA A 156 -1.33 -7.00 -8.37
CA ALA A 156 -0.35 -7.65 -9.23
C ALA A 156 1.07 -7.66 -8.62
N HIS A 157 1.38 -6.68 -7.77
CA HIS A 157 2.71 -6.53 -7.17
C HIS A 157 2.79 -7.07 -5.74
N HIS A 158 1.68 -7.16 -5.01
CA HIS A 158 1.63 -7.60 -3.62
C HIS A 158 0.84 -8.90 -3.49
N SER A 159 1.27 -9.96 -4.16
CA SER A 159 0.59 -11.27 -4.15
C SER A 159 0.44 -11.86 -2.74
N ALA A 160 1.36 -11.56 -1.83
CA ALA A 160 1.30 -11.96 -0.43
C ALA A 160 0.08 -11.40 0.32
N MET A 161 -0.52 -10.29 -0.15
CA MET A 161 -1.75 -9.72 0.41
C MET A 161 -2.95 -10.67 0.33
N LYS A 162 -2.92 -11.70 -0.53
CA LYS A 162 -3.98 -12.72 -0.60
C LYS A 162 -4.31 -13.34 0.75
N HIS A 163 -3.33 -13.44 1.65
CA HIS A 163 -3.51 -14.00 2.99
C HIS A 163 -4.20 -13.05 3.99
N ALA A 164 -4.19 -11.74 3.74
CA ALA A 164 -4.79 -10.74 4.61
C ALA A 164 -6.09 -10.13 4.06
N ILE A 165 -6.42 -10.37 2.78
CA ILE A 165 -7.54 -9.68 2.12
C ILE A 165 -8.91 -10.16 2.61
N GLY A 166 -9.04 -11.46 2.94
CA GLY A 166 -10.25 -12.05 3.53
C GLY A 166 -10.62 -11.37 4.85
N PRO A 167 -9.78 -11.51 5.88
CA PRO A 167 -9.99 -10.85 7.17
C PRO A 167 -10.25 -9.35 7.06
N ARG A 168 -9.52 -8.63 6.22
CA ARG A 168 -9.72 -7.19 6.03
C ARG A 168 -11.10 -6.83 5.47
N LYS A 169 -11.61 -7.63 4.51
CA LYS A 169 -12.94 -7.43 3.95
C LYS A 169 -14.04 -7.71 4.96
N GLU A 170 -13.89 -8.78 5.76
CA GLU A 170 -14.86 -9.17 6.79
C GLU A 170 -14.91 -8.16 7.93
N LEU A 171 -13.75 -7.65 8.35
CA LEU A 171 -13.66 -6.61 9.40
C LEU A 171 -14.32 -5.30 8.98
N ALA A 172 -14.23 -4.91 7.71
CA ALA A 172 -14.77 -3.67 7.15
C ALA A 172 -14.38 -2.39 7.93
N VAL A 173 -13.23 -2.42 8.64
CA VAL A 173 -12.67 -1.30 9.38
C VAL A 173 -11.29 -0.93 8.87
N ARG A 174 -10.81 0.26 9.25
CA ARG A 174 -9.43 0.66 8.97
C ARG A 174 -8.46 -0.15 9.81
N THR A 175 -7.35 -0.51 9.21
CA THR A 175 -6.25 -1.24 9.84
C THR A 175 -4.93 -0.66 9.37
N ILE A 176 -3.82 -1.10 9.92
CA ILE A 176 -2.47 -0.71 9.49
C ILE A 176 -2.27 -0.81 7.96
N PHE A 177 -2.92 -1.73 7.28
CA PHE A 177 -2.85 -1.87 5.82
C PHE A 177 -3.36 -0.65 5.03
N ASN A 178 -4.17 0.20 5.64
CA ASN A 178 -4.63 1.44 5.00
C ASN A 178 -3.52 2.50 4.93
N VAL A 179 -2.55 2.43 5.84
CA VAL A 179 -1.38 3.31 5.87
C VAL A 179 -0.22 2.71 5.07
N LEU A 180 -0.11 1.37 5.04
CA LEU A 180 1.01 0.68 4.40
C LEU A 180 1.01 0.78 2.87
N GLY A 181 -0.16 0.87 2.21
CA GLY A 181 -0.26 0.93 0.76
C GLY A 181 0.66 1.99 0.13
N PRO A 182 0.57 3.27 0.54
CA PRO A 182 1.45 4.32 0.05
C PRO A 182 2.93 4.10 0.32
N LEU A 183 3.27 3.39 1.39
CA LEU A 183 4.66 3.15 1.80
C LEU A 183 5.34 1.97 1.08
N THR A 184 4.64 1.30 0.18
CA THR A 184 5.10 0.03 -0.42
C THR A 184 5.15 0.06 -1.94
N ASN A 185 5.48 1.22 -2.52
CA ASN A 185 5.63 1.39 -3.96
C ASN A 185 6.65 0.40 -4.55
N PRO A 186 6.26 -0.46 -5.52
CA PRO A 186 7.13 -1.48 -6.11
C PRO A 186 8.33 -0.94 -6.88
N ALA A 187 8.25 0.28 -7.41
CA ALA A 187 9.36 0.94 -8.10
C ALA A 187 10.32 1.66 -7.14
N LYS A 188 10.04 1.65 -5.83
CA LYS A 188 10.85 2.33 -4.82
C LYS A 188 11.13 3.80 -5.17
N ALA A 189 10.14 4.50 -5.75
CA ALA A 189 10.28 5.89 -6.16
C ALA A 189 10.85 6.73 -5.00
N PRO A 190 11.94 7.48 -5.22
CA PRO A 190 12.63 8.23 -4.15
C PRO A 190 11.85 9.45 -3.69
N ASN A 191 10.95 9.95 -4.53
CA ASN A 191 10.10 11.08 -4.21
C ASN A 191 8.65 10.63 -4.16
N GLN A 192 7.88 11.21 -3.23
CA GLN A 192 6.47 10.87 -3.07
C GLN A 192 5.66 12.08 -2.64
N VAL A 193 4.51 12.27 -3.27
CA VAL A 193 3.45 13.15 -2.75
C VAL A 193 2.34 12.26 -2.22
N MET A 194 2.15 12.26 -0.90
CA MET A 194 1.20 11.39 -0.24
C MET A 194 0.09 12.19 0.43
N GLY A 195 -1.15 12.02 -0.03
CA GLY A 195 -2.34 12.51 0.67
C GLY A 195 -2.72 11.60 1.83
N VAL A 196 -3.01 12.17 2.98
CA VAL A 196 -3.46 11.42 4.15
C VAL A 196 -4.91 11.80 4.50
N TYR A 197 -5.67 10.84 5.01
CA TYR A 197 -7.08 11.05 5.36
C TYR A 197 -7.28 11.75 6.70
N ASP A 198 -6.25 11.79 7.53
CA ASP A 198 -6.30 12.37 8.88
C ASP A 198 -5.00 13.11 9.19
N GLN A 199 -5.13 14.26 9.85
CA GLN A 199 -3.99 15.11 10.22
C GLN A 199 -3.02 14.39 11.19
N SER A 200 -3.49 13.45 11.98
CA SER A 200 -2.64 12.67 12.90
C SER A 200 -1.62 11.77 12.18
N LEU A 201 -1.73 11.61 10.87
CA LEU A 201 -0.80 10.86 10.04
C LEU A 201 0.31 11.71 9.40
N ILE A 202 0.37 13.00 9.70
CA ILE A 202 1.40 13.93 9.22
C ILE A 202 2.63 13.93 10.21
#